data_fe22909e6f3715e5b334bed2ff29c872
#
_entry.id   fe22909e6f3715e5b334bed2ff29c872
#
_cell.length_a   1.000
_cell.length_b   1.000
_cell.length_c   1.000
_cell.angle_alpha   90.00
_cell.angle_beta   90.00
_cell.angle_gamma   90.00
#
_symmetry.space_group_name_H-M   'P 1'
#
loop_
_entity.id
_entity.type
_entity.pdbx_description
1 polymer ?
#
loop_
_entity_poly.entity_id
_entity_poly.type
_entity_poly.pdbx_seq_one_letter_code
_entity_poly.pdbx_strand_id
1 'polypeptide(L)'
;MERIKVIDISYVQQDVDFEKVKAQGVKAVIIRTGYLGKTDTMFHSHMKGAIAAGLDIGVYTYMIADNTAEAVLEAQQTISRLEEYKGYVTYPVFCDMEHSKYYNNSVYNRALRTDMIEAFCNTISGAGYYTGVYINPSWLEEWTEKSGIVGIYDIWLAAWTDSPDKPTRYDYGQTMWQWGTETLDGIKGSVDGDICYVDYPEIIRAAGKNFLTSKCVLTARKEFASDEAECVAKGLEALGFTVTRECRATPHN
;
A
#
# COMPACT_ATOMS: atom_id res chain seq x y z
N MET A 1 5.61 12.71 -13.25
CA MET A 1 4.84 11.74 -12.47
C MET A 1 4.36 12.44 -11.21
N GLU A 2 3.13 12.19 -10.83
CA GLU A 2 2.58 12.70 -9.57
C GLU A 2 3.37 12.11 -8.40
N ARG A 3 3.67 12.93 -7.38
CA ARG A 3 4.40 12.49 -6.18
C ARG A 3 3.38 12.37 -5.07
N ILE A 4 3.00 11.14 -4.76
CA ILE A 4 2.00 10.85 -3.73
C ILE A 4 2.71 10.74 -2.39
N LYS A 5 2.30 11.55 -1.42
CA LYS A 5 2.85 11.54 -0.06
C LYS A 5 2.30 10.33 0.69
N VAL A 6 3.21 9.50 1.19
CA VAL A 6 2.95 8.27 1.95
C VAL A 6 3.77 8.29 3.23
N ILE A 7 3.35 7.60 4.25
CA ILE A 7 4.12 7.33 5.47
C ILE A 7 4.12 5.84 5.75
N ASP A 8 5.12 5.35 6.45
CA ASP A 8 5.06 4.01 7.01
C ASP A 8 5.13 4.02 8.54
N ILE A 9 4.39 3.10 9.18
CA ILE A 9 4.18 3.06 10.62
C ILE A 9 4.21 1.64 11.18
N SER A 10 4.56 1.58 12.45
CA SER A 10 4.58 0.35 13.23
C SER A 10 4.13 0.62 14.67
N TYR A 11 4.32 -0.34 15.56
CA TYR A 11 4.06 -0.16 17.00
C TYR A 11 4.76 1.04 17.63
N VAL A 12 5.77 1.61 16.97
CA VAL A 12 6.50 2.79 17.44
C VAL A 12 5.58 4.01 17.44
N GLN A 13 4.75 4.16 16.40
CA GLN A 13 3.75 5.22 16.31
C GLN A 13 2.46 4.73 16.99
N GLN A 14 2.30 5.01 18.30
CA GLN A 14 1.15 4.54 19.04
C GLN A 14 -0.10 5.37 18.71
N ASP A 15 -0.46 6.35 19.40
CA ASP A 15 -1.72 7.09 19.24
C ASP A 15 -1.72 7.98 17.98
N VAL A 16 -2.09 7.42 16.81
CA VAL A 16 -2.13 8.14 15.53
C VAL A 16 -3.52 8.73 15.29
N ASP A 17 -3.58 10.06 15.11
CA ASP A 17 -4.76 10.79 14.62
C ASP A 17 -4.71 10.86 13.09
N PHE A 18 -5.29 9.87 12.42
CA PHE A 18 -5.24 9.73 10.96
C PHE A 18 -5.96 10.86 10.22
N GLU A 19 -6.95 11.51 10.81
CA GLU A 19 -7.61 12.67 10.21
C GLU A 19 -6.64 13.87 10.11
N LYS A 20 -5.87 14.13 11.17
CA LYS A 20 -4.83 15.17 11.14
C LYS A 20 -3.71 14.81 10.16
N VAL A 21 -3.27 13.55 10.14
CA VAL A 21 -2.26 13.07 9.20
C VAL A 21 -2.72 13.30 7.76
N LYS A 22 -3.95 12.90 7.42
CA LYS A 22 -4.55 13.10 6.10
C LYS A 22 -4.66 14.58 5.72
N ALA A 23 -5.02 15.45 6.67
CA ALA A 23 -5.14 16.89 6.44
C ALA A 23 -3.80 17.55 6.02
N GLN A 24 -2.67 16.90 6.30
CA GLN A 24 -1.33 17.35 5.88
C GLN A 24 -0.88 16.77 4.54
N GLY A 25 -1.81 16.22 3.77
CA GLY A 25 -1.59 15.77 2.40
C GLY A 25 -1.14 14.32 2.26
N VAL A 26 -1.03 13.57 3.37
CA VAL A 26 -0.78 12.12 3.30
C VAL A 26 -1.96 11.45 2.62
N LYS A 27 -1.68 10.61 1.62
CA LYS A 27 -2.69 9.88 0.84
C LYS A 27 -2.76 8.41 1.19
N ALA A 28 -1.62 7.83 1.56
CA ALA A 28 -1.54 6.42 1.91
C ALA A 28 -0.68 6.20 3.15
N VAL A 29 -0.89 5.08 3.81
CA VAL A 29 -0.09 4.61 4.94
C VAL A 29 0.29 3.15 4.74
N ILE A 30 1.57 2.81 4.98
CA ILE A 30 2.07 1.44 4.95
C ILE A 30 2.23 0.96 6.39
N ILE A 31 1.47 -0.07 6.78
CA ILE A 31 1.32 -0.49 8.17
C ILE A 31 2.03 -1.82 8.39
N ARG A 32 2.88 -1.90 9.42
CA ARG A 32 3.54 -3.17 9.76
C ARG A 32 2.53 -4.20 10.26
N THR A 33 2.49 -5.36 9.60
CA THR A 33 1.65 -6.49 10.04
C THR A 33 2.25 -7.20 11.27
N GLY A 34 3.56 -7.22 11.36
CA GLY A 34 4.32 -7.94 12.38
C GLY A 34 5.53 -8.66 11.79
N TYR A 35 5.88 -9.76 12.39
CA TYR A 35 6.96 -10.68 12.00
C TYR A 35 6.60 -12.11 12.40
N LEU A 36 7.50 -13.08 12.16
CA LEU A 36 7.23 -14.50 12.41
C LEU A 36 6.70 -14.74 13.83
N GLY A 37 5.51 -15.31 13.91
CA GLY A 37 4.84 -15.67 15.17
C GLY A 37 4.26 -14.50 15.95
N LYS A 38 4.45 -13.23 15.54
CA LYS A 38 3.95 -12.06 16.28
C LYS A 38 3.28 -11.04 15.38
N THR A 39 2.05 -10.68 15.70
CA THR A 39 1.38 -9.52 15.12
C THR A 39 1.92 -8.24 15.76
N ASP A 40 2.11 -7.18 14.97
CA ASP A 40 2.42 -5.87 15.51
C ASP A 40 1.31 -5.40 16.45
N THR A 41 1.67 -4.89 17.63
CA THR A 41 0.70 -4.57 18.67
C THR A 41 -0.28 -3.46 18.29
N MET A 42 0.10 -2.61 17.32
CA MET A 42 -0.73 -1.51 16.82
C MET A 42 -1.41 -1.83 15.49
N PHE A 43 -1.11 -2.98 14.86
CA PHE A 43 -1.59 -3.31 13.52
C PHE A 43 -3.10 -3.11 13.36
N HIS A 44 -3.91 -3.74 14.20
CA HIS A 44 -5.36 -3.64 14.09
C HIS A 44 -5.91 -2.25 14.42
N SER A 45 -5.27 -1.52 15.34
CA SER A 45 -5.64 -0.13 15.64
C SER A 45 -5.34 0.78 14.45
N HIS A 46 -4.14 0.64 13.87
CA HIS A 46 -3.74 1.42 12.70
C HIS A 46 -4.62 1.13 11.48
N MET A 47 -4.90 -0.14 11.18
CA MET A 47 -5.80 -0.51 10.09
C MET A 47 -7.18 0.15 10.25
N LYS A 48 -7.80 0.03 11.42
CA LYS A 48 -9.12 0.62 11.70
C LYS A 48 -9.12 2.14 11.60
N GLY A 49 -8.09 2.79 12.15
CA GLY A 49 -7.95 4.25 12.10
C GLY A 49 -7.76 4.76 10.67
N ALA A 50 -6.88 4.13 9.89
CA ALA A 50 -6.62 4.50 8.50
C ALA A 50 -7.85 4.27 7.61
N ILE A 51 -8.59 3.17 7.80
CA ILE A 51 -9.85 2.89 7.11
C ILE A 51 -10.88 3.97 7.43
N ALA A 52 -11.06 4.32 8.71
CA ALA A 52 -12.02 5.33 9.14
C ALA A 52 -11.72 6.71 8.55
N ALA A 53 -10.44 7.09 8.47
CA ALA A 53 -10.00 8.33 7.83
C ALA A 53 -10.06 8.27 6.29
N GLY A 54 -10.29 7.10 5.69
CA GLY A 54 -10.33 6.92 4.24
C GLY A 54 -8.98 7.19 3.58
N LEU A 55 -7.88 6.76 4.21
CA LEU A 55 -6.56 6.69 3.61
C LEU A 55 -6.43 5.42 2.77
N ASP A 56 -5.61 5.49 1.73
CA ASP A 56 -5.13 4.29 1.06
C ASP A 56 -4.18 3.51 1.98
N ILE A 57 -4.20 2.18 1.90
CA ILE A 57 -3.50 1.33 2.85
C ILE A 57 -2.65 0.29 2.13
N GLY A 58 -1.36 0.27 2.44
CA GLY A 58 -0.46 -0.85 2.21
C GLY A 58 -0.03 -1.50 3.52
N VAL A 59 0.63 -2.61 3.43
CA VAL A 59 1.18 -3.26 4.61
C VAL A 59 2.58 -3.81 4.34
N TYR A 60 3.37 -3.99 5.39
CA TYR A 60 4.65 -4.69 5.29
C TYR A 60 4.83 -5.71 6.40
N THR A 61 5.59 -6.75 6.11
CA THR A 61 6.02 -7.77 7.07
C THR A 61 7.51 -7.67 7.25
N TYR A 62 7.94 -7.39 8.49
CA TYR A 62 9.35 -7.39 8.87
C TYR A 62 9.86 -8.82 8.93
N MET A 63 10.51 -9.28 7.86
CA MET A 63 10.90 -10.67 7.72
C MET A 63 12.05 -11.05 8.66
N ILE A 64 11.84 -12.12 9.41
CA ILE A 64 12.88 -12.72 10.27
C ILE A 64 13.04 -14.23 10.04
N ALA A 65 12.52 -14.75 8.92
CA ALA A 65 12.63 -16.15 8.54
C ALA A 65 14.09 -16.60 8.43
N ASP A 66 14.40 -17.86 8.76
CA ASP A 66 15.74 -18.44 8.61
C ASP A 66 15.90 -19.25 7.32
N ASN A 67 14.80 -19.54 6.65
CA ASN A 67 14.75 -20.32 5.41
C ASN A 67 13.45 -20.05 4.65
N THR A 68 13.35 -20.61 3.44
CA THR A 68 12.18 -20.41 2.57
C THR A 68 10.87 -20.96 3.17
N ALA A 69 10.91 -22.03 3.95
CA ALA A 69 9.72 -22.57 4.61
C ALA A 69 9.17 -21.62 5.67
N GLU A 70 10.05 -20.98 6.43
CA GLU A 70 9.64 -19.95 7.39
C GLU A 70 9.18 -18.67 6.70
N ALA A 71 9.79 -18.28 5.56
CA ALA A 71 9.30 -17.17 4.75
C ALA A 71 7.87 -17.41 4.23
N VAL A 72 7.57 -18.64 3.80
CA VAL A 72 6.19 -19.06 3.47
C VAL A 72 5.28 -18.95 4.69
N LEU A 73 5.73 -19.37 5.87
CA LEU A 73 4.93 -19.27 7.09
C LEU A 73 4.66 -17.82 7.48
N GLU A 74 5.65 -16.91 7.37
CA GLU A 74 5.45 -15.47 7.60
C GLU A 74 4.42 -14.89 6.63
N ALA A 75 4.48 -15.26 5.35
CA ALA A 75 3.50 -14.85 4.35
C ALA A 75 2.09 -15.36 4.70
N GLN A 76 1.94 -16.62 5.10
CA GLN A 76 0.65 -17.19 5.53
C GLN A 76 0.08 -16.47 6.76
N GLN A 77 0.93 -16.13 7.73
CA GLN A 77 0.53 -15.34 8.90
C GLN A 77 0.09 -13.92 8.51
N THR A 78 0.78 -13.30 7.54
CA THR A 78 0.39 -12.01 6.99
C THR A 78 -0.97 -12.08 6.32
N ILE A 79 -1.21 -13.09 5.48
CA ILE A 79 -2.51 -13.35 4.86
C ILE A 79 -3.61 -13.50 5.92
N SER A 80 -3.34 -14.29 6.97
CA SER A 80 -4.30 -14.49 8.07
C SER A 80 -4.64 -13.18 8.79
N ARG A 81 -3.66 -12.29 9.02
CA ARG A 81 -3.89 -10.96 9.62
C ARG A 81 -4.74 -10.06 8.73
N LEU A 82 -4.67 -10.24 7.41
CA LEU A 82 -5.40 -9.43 6.42
C LEU A 82 -6.82 -9.94 6.14
N GLU A 83 -7.24 -11.09 6.66
CA GLU A 83 -8.56 -11.67 6.36
C GLU A 83 -9.72 -10.72 6.65
N GLU A 84 -9.68 -10.03 7.79
CA GLU A 84 -10.73 -9.06 8.17
C GLU A 84 -10.65 -7.73 7.41
N TYR A 85 -9.56 -7.50 6.65
CA TYR A 85 -9.30 -6.26 5.90
C TYR A 85 -9.34 -6.45 4.38
N LYS A 86 -9.90 -7.55 3.90
CA LYS A 86 -10.11 -7.78 2.46
C LYS A 86 -10.85 -6.63 1.81
N GLY A 87 -10.30 -6.12 0.70
CA GLY A 87 -10.86 -4.98 -0.03
C GLY A 87 -10.51 -3.59 0.53
N TYR A 88 -9.78 -3.52 1.66
CA TYR A 88 -9.29 -2.24 2.21
C TYR A 88 -7.79 -2.00 1.94
N VAL A 89 -7.03 -3.03 1.59
CA VAL A 89 -5.61 -2.91 1.25
C VAL A 89 -5.49 -2.48 -0.21
N THR A 90 -5.18 -1.21 -0.45
CA THR A 90 -5.16 -0.58 -1.78
C THR A 90 -3.75 -0.40 -2.34
N TYR A 91 -2.73 -0.63 -1.52
CA TYR A 91 -1.31 -0.67 -1.86
C TYR A 91 -0.77 -2.10 -1.73
N PRO A 92 0.49 -2.35 -2.14
CA PRO A 92 1.07 -3.69 -2.04
C PRO A 92 1.20 -4.23 -0.61
N VAL A 93 1.32 -5.55 -0.51
CA VAL A 93 1.87 -6.24 0.66
C VAL A 93 3.38 -6.38 0.43
N PHE A 94 4.19 -5.63 1.18
CA PHE A 94 5.62 -5.60 1.01
C PHE A 94 6.34 -6.64 1.87
N CYS A 95 7.33 -7.30 1.26
CA CYS A 95 8.34 -8.07 1.96
C CYS A 95 9.45 -7.11 2.41
N ASP A 96 9.71 -7.04 3.71
CA ASP A 96 10.77 -6.21 4.30
C ASP A 96 11.82 -7.11 4.94
N MET A 97 12.93 -7.35 4.24
CA MET A 97 14.06 -8.16 4.71
C MET A 97 15.27 -7.28 5.00
N GLU A 98 15.39 -6.80 6.24
CA GLU A 98 16.52 -5.96 6.66
C GLU A 98 17.12 -6.33 8.03
N HIS A 99 16.66 -7.43 8.65
CA HIS A 99 17.06 -7.80 9.99
C HIS A 99 18.58 -8.05 10.09
N SER A 100 19.21 -7.51 11.14
CA SER A 100 20.68 -7.54 11.36
C SER A 100 21.29 -8.95 11.38
N LYS A 101 20.53 -9.99 11.70
CA LYS A 101 21.02 -11.38 11.70
C LYS A 101 21.50 -11.87 10.34
N TYR A 102 21.03 -11.26 9.26
CA TYR A 102 21.41 -11.64 7.91
C TYR A 102 22.76 -11.05 7.47
N TYR A 103 23.25 -10.01 8.15
CA TYR A 103 24.53 -9.39 7.84
C TYR A 103 25.69 -10.25 8.29
N ASN A 104 26.74 -10.33 7.46
CA ASN A 104 27.99 -11.04 7.79
C ASN A 104 27.79 -12.48 8.31
N ASN A 105 26.70 -13.11 7.96
CA ASN A 105 26.38 -14.47 8.34
C ASN A 105 26.44 -15.38 7.10
N SER A 106 27.42 -16.27 7.06
CA SER A 106 27.67 -17.16 5.91
C SER A 106 26.54 -18.16 5.63
N VAL A 107 25.65 -18.39 6.61
CA VAL A 107 24.44 -19.22 6.43
C VAL A 107 23.49 -18.57 5.43
N TYR A 108 23.40 -17.24 5.44
CA TYR A 108 22.51 -16.49 4.56
C TYR A 108 23.31 -15.94 3.37
N ASN A 109 23.51 -16.75 2.33
CA ASN A 109 24.10 -16.26 1.08
C ASN A 109 23.07 -15.46 0.26
N ARG A 110 23.53 -14.83 -0.82
CA ARG A 110 22.69 -13.98 -1.69
C ARG A 110 21.49 -14.75 -2.25
N ALA A 111 21.73 -15.97 -2.75
CA ALA A 111 20.67 -16.79 -3.32
C ALA A 111 19.58 -17.12 -2.27
N LEU A 112 19.97 -17.60 -1.08
CA LEU A 112 18.99 -17.91 -0.02
C LEU A 112 18.14 -16.71 0.40
N ARG A 113 18.74 -15.50 0.51
CA ARG A 113 17.95 -14.29 0.83
C ARG A 113 16.95 -13.98 -0.28
N THR A 114 17.38 -14.09 -1.54
CA THR A 114 16.50 -13.90 -2.68
C THR A 114 15.39 -14.95 -2.72
N ASP A 115 15.73 -16.23 -2.51
CA ASP A 115 14.76 -17.32 -2.46
C ASP A 115 13.72 -17.12 -1.34
N MET A 116 14.11 -16.58 -0.18
CA MET A 116 13.18 -16.25 0.90
C MET A 116 12.23 -15.11 0.54
N ILE A 117 12.74 -14.04 -0.09
CA ILE A 117 11.91 -12.94 -0.61
C ILE A 117 10.92 -13.48 -1.65
N GLU A 118 11.41 -14.28 -2.59
CA GLU A 118 10.57 -14.89 -3.63
C GLU A 118 9.49 -15.81 -3.02
N ALA A 119 9.85 -16.65 -2.06
CA ALA A 119 8.92 -17.55 -1.39
C ALA A 119 7.80 -16.79 -0.66
N PHE A 120 8.14 -15.69 0.03
CA PHE A 120 7.17 -14.80 0.66
C PHE A 120 6.25 -14.18 -0.40
N CYS A 121 6.82 -13.51 -1.40
CA CYS A 121 6.07 -12.79 -2.43
C CYS A 121 5.16 -13.71 -3.24
N ASN A 122 5.63 -14.91 -3.61
CA ASN A 122 4.82 -15.91 -4.33
C ASN A 122 3.65 -16.39 -3.49
N THR A 123 3.85 -16.60 -2.19
CA THR A 123 2.77 -17.00 -1.26
C THR A 123 1.71 -15.90 -1.14
N ILE A 124 2.13 -14.65 -0.96
CA ILE A 124 1.23 -13.47 -0.91
C ILE A 124 0.46 -13.33 -2.24
N SER A 125 1.18 -13.41 -3.38
CA SER A 125 0.56 -13.27 -4.71
C SER A 125 -0.40 -14.41 -5.01
N GLY A 126 -0.08 -15.64 -4.60
CA GLY A 126 -0.94 -16.84 -4.73
C GLY A 126 -2.24 -16.73 -3.92
N ALA A 127 -2.23 -15.97 -2.82
CA ALA A 127 -3.41 -15.66 -2.03
C ALA A 127 -4.25 -14.49 -2.57
N GLY A 128 -3.89 -13.93 -3.73
CA GLY A 128 -4.65 -12.89 -4.41
C GLY A 128 -4.23 -11.46 -4.04
N TYR A 129 -3.15 -11.27 -3.32
CA TYR A 129 -2.64 -9.93 -3.03
C TYR A 129 -1.58 -9.49 -4.05
N TYR A 130 -1.46 -8.18 -4.24
CA TYR A 130 -0.38 -7.55 -4.97
C TYR A 130 0.82 -7.40 -4.04
N THR A 131 2.02 -7.72 -4.51
CA THR A 131 3.22 -7.76 -3.67
C THR A 131 4.31 -6.87 -4.20
N GLY A 132 5.16 -6.38 -3.31
CA GLY A 132 6.38 -5.62 -3.59
C GLY A 132 7.47 -5.95 -2.57
N VAL A 133 8.63 -5.33 -2.75
CA VAL A 133 9.80 -5.55 -1.89
C VAL A 133 10.31 -4.21 -1.37
N TYR A 134 10.37 -4.06 -0.03
CA TYR A 134 11.13 -2.99 0.61
C TYR A 134 12.58 -3.40 0.69
N ILE A 135 13.48 -2.53 0.23
CA ILE A 135 14.91 -2.82 0.16
C ILE A 135 15.73 -1.53 0.08
N ASN A 136 16.93 -1.54 0.65
CA ASN A 136 17.90 -0.47 0.45
C ASN A 136 18.96 -0.83 -0.60
N PRO A 137 19.73 0.15 -1.11
CA PRO A 137 20.71 -0.09 -2.17
C PRO A 137 21.79 -1.12 -1.81
N SER A 138 22.29 -1.13 -0.58
CA SER A 138 23.30 -2.10 -0.15
C SER A 138 22.75 -3.53 -0.18
N TRP A 139 21.53 -3.73 0.31
CA TRP A 139 20.86 -5.02 0.24
C TRP A 139 20.68 -5.50 -1.19
N LEU A 140 20.24 -4.61 -2.07
CA LEU A 140 20.00 -4.94 -3.46
C LEU A 140 21.28 -5.29 -4.22
N GLU A 141 22.38 -4.57 -3.98
CA GLU A 141 23.64 -4.74 -4.72
C GLU A 141 24.54 -5.83 -4.10
N GLU A 142 24.57 -5.96 -2.78
CA GLU A 142 25.58 -6.76 -2.09
C GLU A 142 25.01 -8.03 -1.45
N TRP A 143 23.74 -8.00 -1.02
CA TRP A 143 23.18 -9.04 -0.14
C TRP A 143 22.12 -9.92 -0.78
N THR A 144 21.60 -9.54 -1.96
CA THR A 144 20.63 -10.33 -2.74
C THR A 144 21.08 -10.55 -4.17
N GLU A 145 20.43 -11.44 -4.90
CA GLU A 145 20.56 -11.55 -6.34
C GLU A 145 19.64 -10.52 -6.99
N LYS A 146 20.23 -9.38 -7.40
CA LYS A 146 19.51 -8.24 -7.96
C LYS A 146 18.55 -8.60 -9.09
N SER A 147 18.97 -9.53 -9.97
CA SER A 147 18.14 -10.02 -11.08
C SER A 147 16.92 -10.82 -10.65
N GLY A 148 16.88 -11.29 -9.41
CA GLY A 148 15.70 -11.93 -8.82
C GLY A 148 14.70 -10.95 -8.21
N ILE A 149 15.01 -9.65 -8.21
CA ILE A 149 14.18 -8.61 -7.59
C ILE A 149 13.81 -7.52 -8.58
N VAL A 150 14.82 -6.87 -9.20
CA VAL A 150 14.60 -5.74 -10.11
C VAL A 150 13.91 -6.20 -11.39
N GLY A 151 12.79 -5.54 -11.71
CA GLY A 151 11.96 -5.86 -12.87
C GLY A 151 11.03 -7.07 -12.68
N ILE A 152 11.07 -7.70 -11.49
CA ILE A 152 10.15 -8.79 -11.11
C ILE A 152 9.11 -8.27 -10.12
N TYR A 153 9.56 -7.52 -9.11
CA TYR A 153 8.71 -6.93 -8.09
C TYR A 153 8.74 -5.41 -8.14
N ASP A 154 7.67 -4.78 -7.71
CA ASP A 154 7.68 -3.36 -7.41
C ASP A 154 8.59 -3.09 -6.21
N ILE A 155 9.45 -2.08 -6.35
CA ILE A 155 10.45 -1.75 -5.34
C ILE A 155 9.99 -0.56 -4.51
N TRP A 156 9.96 -0.74 -3.21
CA TRP A 156 9.94 0.32 -2.22
C TRP A 156 11.38 0.53 -1.73
N LEU A 157 12.04 1.54 -2.29
CA LEU A 157 13.46 1.80 -2.06
C LEU A 157 13.67 2.64 -0.80
N ALA A 158 14.42 2.13 0.16
CA ALA A 158 14.91 2.91 1.29
C ALA A 158 16.27 3.56 0.95
N ALA A 159 16.27 4.84 0.65
CA ALA A 159 17.48 5.58 0.31
C ALA A 159 17.37 7.02 0.82
N TRP A 160 17.70 7.20 2.08
CA TRP A 160 17.46 8.42 2.82
C TRP A 160 18.27 9.61 2.29
N THR A 161 17.61 10.75 2.26
CA THR A 161 18.16 12.06 1.90
C THR A 161 17.72 13.10 2.94
N ASP A 162 18.25 14.33 2.85
CA ASP A 162 17.88 15.39 3.82
C ASP A 162 16.46 15.95 3.58
N SER A 163 15.85 15.63 2.43
CA SER A 163 14.57 16.21 2.04
C SER A 163 13.92 15.38 0.92
N PRO A 164 12.59 15.28 0.90
CA PRO A 164 11.88 14.64 -0.21
C PRO A 164 12.11 15.33 -1.56
N ASP A 165 12.52 16.61 -1.56
CA ASP A 165 12.80 17.36 -2.78
C ASP A 165 14.18 17.07 -3.39
N LYS A 166 15.05 16.38 -2.66
CA LYS A 166 16.32 15.87 -3.17
C LYS A 166 16.16 14.42 -3.60
N PRO A 167 16.02 14.13 -4.91
CA PRO A 167 15.86 12.76 -5.36
C PRO A 167 17.08 11.93 -4.97
N THR A 168 16.84 10.66 -4.66
CA THR A 168 17.93 9.70 -4.47
C THR A 168 18.76 9.56 -5.76
N ARG A 169 20.03 9.25 -5.62
CA ARG A 169 20.93 8.96 -6.76
C ARG A 169 20.70 7.57 -7.36
N TYR A 170 19.92 6.74 -6.70
CA TYR A 170 19.68 5.37 -7.13
C TYR A 170 18.41 5.30 -8.00
N ASP A 171 18.52 4.53 -9.07
CA ASP A 171 17.42 4.26 -10.00
C ASP A 171 17.39 2.75 -10.28
N TYR A 172 16.43 2.08 -9.68
CA TYR A 172 16.15 0.65 -9.87
C TYR A 172 14.76 0.43 -10.45
N GLY A 173 14.12 1.49 -10.96
CA GLY A 173 12.73 1.46 -11.37
C GLY A 173 11.77 1.39 -10.18
N GLN A 174 12.17 1.96 -9.03
CA GLN A 174 11.36 1.97 -7.82
C GLN A 174 10.04 2.70 -8.03
N THR A 175 8.97 2.10 -7.56
CA THR A 175 7.61 2.66 -7.57
C THR A 175 7.32 3.47 -6.31
N MET A 176 8.08 3.24 -5.23
CA MET A 176 7.99 3.98 -3.98
C MET A 176 9.38 4.20 -3.38
N TRP A 177 9.57 5.31 -2.69
CA TRP A 177 10.84 5.73 -2.10
C TRP A 177 10.66 6.23 -0.68
N GLN A 178 11.26 5.55 0.30
CA GLN A 178 11.41 6.04 1.66
C GLN A 178 12.60 7.01 1.68
N TRP A 179 12.31 8.28 1.83
CA TRP A 179 13.30 9.34 1.68
C TRP A 179 13.98 9.75 2.99
N GLY A 180 13.36 9.44 4.13
CA GLY A 180 13.84 9.84 5.45
C GLY A 180 12.71 9.88 6.46
N THR A 181 12.76 10.82 7.38
CA THR A 181 11.74 11.01 8.40
C THR A 181 11.16 12.41 8.38
N GLU A 182 9.90 12.53 8.82
CA GLU A 182 9.23 13.83 9.01
C GLU A 182 8.46 13.87 10.34
N THR A 183 8.00 15.06 10.70
CA THR A 183 7.11 15.26 11.86
C THR A 183 5.75 15.69 11.33
N LEU A 184 4.70 15.03 11.78
CA LEU A 184 3.32 15.33 11.40
C LEU A 184 2.44 15.54 12.62
N ASP A 185 1.52 16.52 12.54
CA ASP A 185 0.47 16.64 13.53
C ASP A 185 -0.37 15.34 13.53
N GLY A 186 -0.68 14.86 14.74
CA GLY A 186 -1.41 13.59 14.90
C GLY A 186 -0.52 12.38 15.09
N ILE A 187 0.82 12.54 14.99
CA ILE A 187 1.80 11.50 15.32
C ILE A 187 2.79 12.06 16.33
N LYS A 188 3.02 11.33 17.42
CA LYS A 188 4.02 11.71 18.41
C LYS A 188 5.42 11.29 17.97
N GLY A 189 6.33 12.28 17.85
CA GLY A 189 7.70 12.03 17.38
C GLY A 189 7.82 12.10 15.86
N SER A 190 8.84 11.44 15.32
CA SER A 190 9.05 11.32 13.88
C SER A 190 8.37 10.08 13.31
N VAL A 191 8.08 10.14 12.03
CA VAL A 191 7.54 9.04 11.24
C VAL A 191 8.33 8.95 9.93
N ASP A 192 8.48 7.76 9.40
CA ASP A 192 9.14 7.55 8.12
C ASP A 192 8.28 8.11 6.99
N GLY A 193 8.92 8.87 6.13
CA GLY A 193 8.29 9.59 5.03
C GLY A 193 8.62 8.97 3.68
N ASP A 194 7.59 8.79 2.86
CA ASP A 194 7.66 8.12 1.57
C ASP A 194 7.06 8.96 0.45
N ILE A 195 7.52 8.66 -0.76
CA ILE A 195 6.93 9.14 -2.00
C ILE A 195 6.59 7.95 -2.88
N CYS A 196 5.33 7.84 -3.25
CA CYS A 196 4.87 6.89 -4.27
C CYS A 196 4.75 7.60 -5.62
N TYR A 197 5.19 6.92 -6.69
CA TYR A 197 5.24 7.46 -8.05
C TYR A 197 4.17 6.88 -8.98
N VAL A 198 3.34 5.96 -8.48
CA VAL A 198 2.32 5.25 -9.24
C VAL A 198 0.98 5.25 -8.51
N ASP A 199 -0.11 5.10 -9.25
CA ASP A 199 -1.47 4.92 -8.68
C ASP A 199 -1.69 3.44 -8.37
N TYR A 200 -1.26 3.00 -7.19
CA TYR A 200 -1.45 1.62 -6.76
C TYR A 200 -2.92 1.18 -6.69
N PRO A 201 -3.86 1.98 -6.16
CA PRO A 201 -5.27 1.62 -6.18
C PRO A 201 -5.80 1.29 -7.58
N GLU A 202 -5.36 2.00 -8.61
CA GLU A 202 -5.74 1.71 -10.00
C GLU A 202 -5.05 0.44 -10.51
N ILE A 203 -3.73 0.35 -10.35
CA ILE A 203 -2.91 -0.79 -10.80
C ILE A 203 -3.43 -2.10 -10.19
N ILE A 204 -3.63 -2.12 -8.87
CA ILE A 204 -4.04 -3.32 -8.13
C ILE A 204 -5.45 -3.75 -8.51
N ARG A 205 -6.36 -2.76 -8.70
CA ARG A 205 -7.71 -3.03 -9.18
C ARG A 205 -7.72 -3.58 -10.61
N ALA A 206 -6.93 -3.00 -11.51
CA ALA A 206 -6.77 -3.48 -12.88
C ALA A 206 -6.19 -4.90 -12.93
N ALA A 207 -5.28 -5.23 -12.01
CA ALA A 207 -4.71 -6.56 -11.86
C ALA A 207 -5.66 -7.58 -11.19
N GLY A 208 -6.83 -7.16 -10.70
CA GLY A 208 -7.77 -8.03 -9.97
C GLY A 208 -7.21 -8.55 -8.65
N LYS A 209 -6.34 -7.79 -8.00
CA LYS A 209 -5.67 -8.16 -6.75
C LYS A 209 -6.28 -7.45 -5.54
N ASN A 210 -5.88 -7.86 -4.34
CA ASN A 210 -6.25 -7.33 -3.03
C ASN A 210 -7.76 -7.33 -2.77
N PHE A 211 -8.52 -8.14 -3.54
CA PHE A 211 -10.00 -8.20 -3.44
C PHE A 211 -10.68 -6.86 -3.73
N LEU A 212 -9.99 -5.96 -4.46
CA LEU A 212 -10.56 -4.69 -4.85
C LEU A 212 -11.59 -4.91 -5.96
N THR A 213 -12.81 -4.47 -5.72
CA THR A 213 -13.86 -4.52 -6.74
C THR A 213 -13.62 -3.42 -7.77
N SER A 214 -13.76 -3.76 -9.04
CA SER A 214 -13.79 -2.77 -10.11
C SER A 214 -15.02 -1.89 -9.92
N LYS A 215 -14.84 -0.58 -9.79
CA LYS A 215 -15.96 0.36 -9.84
C LYS A 215 -16.43 0.46 -11.29
N CYS A 216 -17.52 -0.24 -11.61
CA CYS A 216 -18.20 -0.01 -12.88
C CYS A 216 -19.09 1.23 -12.76
N VAL A 217 -18.79 2.28 -13.49
CA VAL A 217 -19.70 3.41 -13.66
C VAL A 217 -20.63 3.06 -14.82
N LEU A 218 -21.88 2.72 -14.51
CA LEU A 218 -22.94 2.59 -15.51
C LEU A 218 -23.52 3.97 -15.77
N THR A 219 -23.31 4.50 -16.98
CA THR A 219 -23.96 5.72 -17.42
C THR A 219 -25.19 5.36 -18.25
N ALA A 220 -26.38 5.56 -17.69
CA ALA A 220 -27.62 5.45 -18.41
C ALA A 220 -28.15 6.86 -18.70
N ARG A 221 -28.54 7.12 -19.97
CA ARG A 221 -29.19 8.38 -20.38
C ARG A 221 -30.63 8.07 -20.74
N LYS A 222 -31.56 8.79 -20.11
CA LYS A 222 -32.97 8.77 -20.46
C LYS A 222 -33.52 10.18 -20.31
N GLU A 223 -34.34 10.62 -21.28
CA GLU A 223 -35.04 11.89 -21.18
C GLU A 223 -36.34 11.69 -20.40
N PHE A 224 -36.61 12.58 -19.47
CA PHE A 224 -37.80 12.61 -18.65
C PHE A 224 -38.42 14.01 -18.74
N ALA A 225 -39.72 14.12 -18.54
CA ALA A 225 -40.34 15.40 -18.20
C ALA A 225 -39.75 15.93 -16.88
N SER A 226 -39.73 17.24 -16.67
CA SER A 226 -39.02 17.88 -15.57
C SER A 226 -39.46 17.42 -14.18
N ASP A 227 -40.73 17.15 -14.03
CA ASP A 227 -41.38 16.64 -12.80
C ASP A 227 -41.06 15.14 -12.55
N GLU A 228 -41.07 14.34 -13.60
CA GLU A 228 -40.65 12.92 -13.53
C GLU A 228 -39.17 12.79 -13.23
N ALA A 229 -38.32 13.65 -13.79
CA ALA A 229 -36.87 13.62 -13.59
C ALA A 229 -36.49 13.80 -12.10
N GLU A 230 -37.17 14.68 -11.40
CA GLU A 230 -36.95 14.93 -9.98
C GLU A 230 -37.30 13.70 -9.11
N CYS A 231 -38.41 13.04 -9.43
CA CYS A 231 -38.87 11.85 -8.73
C CYS A 231 -37.92 10.66 -8.91
N VAL A 232 -37.48 10.44 -10.17
CA VAL A 232 -36.54 9.36 -10.52
C VAL A 232 -35.17 9.60 -9.91
N ALA A 233 -34.69 10.84 -9.92
CA ALA A 233 -33.41 11.18 -9.31
C ALA A 233 -33.40 10.91 -7.80
N LYS A 234 -34.42 11.34 -7.06
CA LYS A 234 -34.54 11.03 -5.62
C LYS A 234 -34.61 9.53 -5.33
N GLY A 235 -35.29 8.78 -6.18
CA GLY A 235 -35.34 7.31 -6.04
C GLY A 235 -33.98 6.65 -6.23
N LEU A 236 -33.19 7.09 -7.23
CA LEU A 236 -31.83 6.58 -7.48
C LEU A 236 -30.86 6.99 -6.38
N GLU A 237 -30.93 8.25 -5.92
CA GLU A 237 -30.11 8.75 -4.81
C GLU A 237 -30.39 7.97 -3.50
N ALA A 238 -31.64 7.63 -3.23
CA ALA A 238 -32.03 6.80 -2.09
C ALA A 238 -31.49 5.36 -2.16
N LEU A 239 -31.17 4.89 -3.37
CA LEU A 239 -30.52 3.60 -3.63
C LEU A 239 -29.00 3.71 -3.66
N GLY A 240 -28.42 4.87 -3.36
CA GLY A 240 -26.97 5.10 -3.29
C GLY A 240 -26.32 5.44 -4.63
N PHE A 241 -27.08 5.78 -5.67
CA PHE A 241 -26.52 6.24 -6.94
C PHE A 241 -26.21 7.74 -6.92
N THR A 242 -25.12 8.15 -7.58
CA THR A 242 -24.87 9.55 -7.89
C THR A 242 -25.60 9.93 -9.17
N VAL A 243 -26.47 10.93 -9.11
CA VAL A 243 -27.28 11.36 -10.25
C VAL A 243 -26.79 12.71 -10.76
N THR A 244 -26.42 12.77 -12.06
CA THR A 244 -26.10 14.00 -12.75
C THR A 244 -27.25 14.39 -13.66
N ARG A 245 -27.71 15.65 -13.58
CA ARG A 245 -28.84 16.19 -14.34
C ARG A 245 -28.33 17.20 -15.37
N GLU A 246 -28.69 17.00 -16.62
CA GLU A 246 -28.48 17.98 -17.68
C GLU A 246 -29.83 18.50 -18.13
N CYS A 247 -30.15 19.77 -17.83
CA CYS A 247 -31.37 20.42 -18.33
C CYS A 247 -31.09 21.06 -19.69
N ARG A 248 -31.80 20.61 -20.72
CA ARG A 248 -31.79 21.29 -22.04
C ARG A 248 -32.97 22.26 -22.12
N ALA A 249 -32.71 23.51 -22.39
CA ALA A 249 -33.76 24.46 -22.71
C ALA A 249 -34.42 24.00 -24.00
N THR A 250 -35.72 23.78 -24.01
CA THR A 250 -36.48 23.65 -25.28
C THR A 250 -36.49 24.98 -25.98
N PRO A 251 -36.10 25.06 -27.29
CA PRO A 251 -36.26 26.30 -28.03
C PRO A 251 -37.74 26.64 -28.07
N HIS A 252 -38.08 27.85 -27.65
CA HIS A 252 -39.41 28.39 -27.89
C HIS A 252 -39.57 28.62 -29.40
N ASN A 253 -40.47 27.89 -30.04
CA ASN A 253 -40.96 28.20 -31.36
C ASN A 253 -41.84 29.45 -31.32
#